data_51f835686775fc57b267a78473fdaee1
#
_entry.id   51f835686775fc57b267a78473fdaee1
#
_cell.length_a   1.000
_cell.length_b   1.000
_cell.length_c   1.000
_cell.angle_alpha   90.00
_cell.angle_beta   90.00
_cell.angle_gamma   90.00
#
_symmetry.space_group_name_H-M   'P 1'
#
loop_
_entity.id
_entity.type
_entity.pdbx_description
1 polymer ?
#
loop_
_entity_poly.entity_id
_entity_poly.type
_entity_poly.pdbx_seq_one_letter_code
_entity_poly.pdbx_strand_id
1 'polypeptide(L)'
;MLAENIQFQTISWEGYDHEDRYRVYAFGRTEDGRSTCVHFPYRPFFYVGLKKDGPNVSHLSILRELFKLFDRKVEKYFPCDRHNNEHCGFCDKFARTPLWGDYYMPGVERFVPHSSVNLWGFNNENKIPTVKLVFKNSKSMRSFRSKIRFHQDYEKNFQLFESNLDPILRVMHVSKCSSTGWIKVPYFLTTEKHTNCDIEIELQNYKDLTPLDRQDIAPFRTGSFDIECFSETGAFPKSTNKEDLVFQIGLTRQDYGRPELMKVGLSVAPCQESQ
;
A
#
# COMPACT_ATOMS: atom_id res chain seq x y z
N MET A 1 28.66 -15.43 6.92
CA MET A 1 27.49 -16.08 7.56
C MET A 1 26.36 -16.02 6.55
N LEU A 2 25.83 -17.18 6.12
CA LEU A 2 24.63 -17.23 5.32
C LEU A 2 23.50 -16.69 6.20
N ALA A 3 22.80 -15.65 5.76
CA ALA A 3 21.64 -15.14 6.47
C ALA A 3 20.61 -16.27 6.56
N GLU A 4 20.24 -16.66 7.78
CA GLU A 4 19.13 -17.58 7.97
C GLU A 4 17.87 -16.94 7.37
N ASN A 5 17.06 -17.75 6.68
CA ASN A 5 15.80 -17.28 6.16
C ASN A 5 14.68 -17.65 7.12
N ILE A 6 13.74 -16.76 7.33
CA ILE A 6 12.51 -17.06 8.05
C ILE A 6 11.38 -17.28 7.08
N GLN A 7 10.55 -18.28 7.36
CA GLN A 7 9.32 -18.57 6.68
C GLN A 7 8.15 -18.37 7.64
N PHE A 8 7.11 -17.65 7.18
CA PHE A 8 5.90 -17.46 7.96
C PHE A 8 4.69 -17.26 7.02
N GLN A 9 3.53 -17.63 7.51
CA GLN A 9 2.28 -17.38 6.80
C GLN A 9 1.73 -16.02 7.21
N THR A 10 1.50 -15.16 6.21
CA THR A 10 0.89 -13.83 6.44
C THR A 10 -0.60 -13.98 6.74
N ILE A 11 -1.14 -13.07 7.54
CA ILE A 11 -2.57 -12.97 7.85
C ILE A 11 -3.10 -11.54 7.73
N SER A 12 -2.25 -10.54 7.91
CA SER A 12 -2.62 -9.13 7.79
C SER A 12 -1.51 -8.33 7.18
N TRP A 13 -1.91 -7.33 6.40
CA TRP A 13 -1.02 -6.35 5.81
C TRP A 13 -1.54 -4.96 6.14
N GLU A 14 -0.66 -4.15 6.71
CA GLU A 14 -0.97 -2.80 7.13
C GLU A 14 -0.01 -1.80 6.48
N GLY A 15 -0.46 -0.57 6.31
CA GLY A 15 0.38 0.45 5.70
C GLY A 15 0.11 1.83 6.28
N TYR A 16 1.18 2.49 6.71
CA TYR A 16 1.10 3.79 7.36
C TYR A 16 2.12 4.76 6.79
N ASP A 17 1.72 6.04 6.73
CA ASP A 17 2.66 7.13 6.51
C ASP A 17 3.37 7.42 7.83
N HIS A 18 4.66 7.12 7.88
CA HIS A 18 5.52 7.41 9.01
C HIS A 18 6.54 8.47 8.58
N GLU A 19 6.48 9.63 9.19
CA GLU A 19 7.26 10.80 8.78
C GLU A 19 7.06 11.10 7.28
N ASP A 20 8.15 11.13 6.51
CA ASP A 20 8.15 11.36 5.06
C ASP A 20 8.07 10.06 4.22
N ARG A 21 7.79 8.92 4.83
CA ARG A 21 7.82 7.61 4.14
C ARG A 21 6.54 6.82 4.40
N TYR A 22 6.14 6.06 3.40
CA TYR A 22 5.12 5.03 3.59
C TYR A 22 5.81 3.73 3.98
N ARG A 23 5.38 3.10 5.09
CA ARG A 23 5.84 1.78 5.52
C ARG A 23 4.73 0.76 5.38
N VAL A 24 5.12 -0.43 4.97
CA VAL A 24 4.25 -1.60 4.89
C VAL A 24 4.69 -2.59 5.96
N TYR A 25 3.72 -3.17 6.66
CA TYR A 25 3.86 -4.19 7.67
C TYR A 25 3.10 -5.43 7.24
N ALA A 26 3.75 -6.58 7.25
CA ALA A 26 3.14 -7.89 7.03
C ALA A 26 3.21 -8.68 8.33
N PHE A 27 2.05 -9.02 8.88
CA PHE A 27 1.93 -9.81 10.10
C PHE A 27 1.57 -11.24 9.79
N GLY A 28 2.09 -12.17 10.58
CA GLY A 28 1.81 -13.56 10.37
C GLY A 28 2.37 -14.46 11.46
N ARG A 29 2.53 -15.74 11.11
CA ARG A 29 2.97 -16.76 12.05
C ARG A 29 3.91 -17.77 11.40
N THR A 30 4.99 -18.12 12.09
CA THR A 30 5.91 -19.17 11.68
C THR A 30 5.29 -20.56 11.91
N GLU A 31 5.89 -21.58 11.34
CA GLU A 31 5.47 -22.97 11.51
C GLU A 31 5.56 -23.44 12.98
N ASP A 32 6.54 -22.96 13.73
CA ASP A 32 6.70 -23.22 15.17
C ASP A 32 5.78 -22.35 16.06
N GLY A 33 4.94 -21.51 15.44
CA GLY A 33 3.90 -20.76 16.13
C GLY A 33 4.32 -19.43 16.70
N ARG A 34 5.48 -18.88 16.33
CA ARG A 34 5.88 -17.53 16.74
C ARG A 34 5.18 -16.45 15.90
N SER A 35 4.71 -15.40 16.56
CA SER A 35 4.19 -14.21 15.90
C SER A 35 5.33 -13.47 15.19
N THR A 36 5.09 -13.06 13.94
CA THR A 36 6.10 -12.46 13.09
C THR A 36 5.57 -11.19 12.45
N CYS A 37 6.36 -10.13 12.47
CA CYS A 37 6.16 -8.91 11.73
C CYS A 37 7.35 -8.66 10.81
N VAL A 38 7.05 -8.40 9.55
CA VAL A 38 8.04 -7.92 8.58
C VAL A 38 7.61 -6.56 8.09
N HIS A 39 8.49 -5.58 8.12
CA HIS A 39 8.17 -4.24 7.63
C HIS A 39 9.28 -3.67 6.75
N PHE A 40 8.88 -2.77 5.84
CA PHE A 40 9.79 -2.16 4.89
C PHE A 40 9.25 -0.82 4.38
N PRO A 41 10.14 0.08 3.94
CA PRO A 41 9.72 1.30 3.27
C PRO A 41 9.19 0.98 1.87
N TYR A 42 8.12 1.67 1.49
CA TYR A 42 7.54 1.57 0.15
C TYR A 42 7.31 2.96 -0.44
N ARG A 43 7.39 3.05 -1.75
CA ARG A 43 7.13 4.27 -2.50
C ARG A 43 5.86 4.11 -3.33
N PRO A 44 4.72 4.66 -2.88
CA PRO A 44 3.49 4.62 -3.65
C PRO A 44 3.67 5.29 -5.01
N PHE A 45 2.95 4.81 -6.01
CA PHE A 45 3.05 5.37 -7.35
C PHE A 45 1.76 5.16 -8.16
N PHE A 46 1.60 5.97 -9.20
CA PHE A 46 0.65 5.76 -10.28
C PHE A 46 1.21 6.29 -11.60
N TYR A 47 0.48 6.09 -12.69
CA TYR A 47 0.91 6.52 -14.00
C TYR A 47 -0.01 7.61 -14.54
N VAL A 48 0.58 8.53 -15.32
CA VAL A 48 -0.12 9.64 -15.98
C VAL A 48 0.19 9.61 -17.47
N GLY A 49 -0.84 9.70 -18.28
CA GLY A 49 -0.77 9.92 -19.72
C GLY A 49 -1.57 11.14 -20.13
N LEU A 50 -1.55 11.48 -21.40
CA LEU A 50 -2.43 12.50 -21.98
C LEU A 50 -3.58 11.82 -22.73
N LYS A 51 -4.77 12.41 -22.67
CA LYS A 51 -5.95 11.95 -23.42
C LYS A 51 -5.87 12.27 -24.92
N LYS A 52 -4.97 13.14 -25.31
CA LYS A 52 -4.77 13.48 -26.73
C LYS A 52 -4.12 12.30 -27.44
N ASP A 53 -4.85 11.69 -28.34
CA ASP A 53 -4.32 10.72 -29.26
C ASP A 53 -3.56 11.42 -30.38
N GLY A 54 -2.34 10.96 -30.64
CA GLY A 54 -1.55 11.45 -31.76
C GLY A 54 -0.10 11.00 -31.70
N PRO A 55 0.58 10.91 -32.83
CA PRO A 55 1.99 10.49 -32.89
C PRO A 55 2.96 11.42 -32.17
N ASN A 56 2.47 12.59 -31.70
CA ASN A 56 3.30 13.62 -31.07
C ASN A 56 3.23 13.62 -29.54
N VAL A 57 2.62 12.62 -28.89
CA VAL A 57 2.63 12.51 -27.43
C VAL A 57 3.94 11.88 -27.00
N SER A 58 4.75 12.65 -26.29
CA SER A 58 6.02 12.20 -25.70
C SER A 58 5.97 12.28 -24.19
N HIS A 59 6.89 11.59 -23.51
CA HIS A 59 7.05 11.71 -22.05
C HIS A 59 7.27 13.19 -21.63
N LEU A 60 7.98 13.95 -22.44
CA LEU A 60 8.23 15.37 -22.16
C LEU A 60 6.96 16.20 -22.29
N SER A 61 6.08 15.92 -23.27
CA SER A 61 4.80 16.63 -23.37
C SER A 61 3.91 16.37 -22.16
N ILE A 62 3.90 15.15 -21.61
CA ILE A 62 3.20 14.84 -20.37
C ILE A 62 3.76 15.65 -19.20
N LEU A 63 5.08 15.71 -19.06
CA LEU A 63 5.72 16.51 -18.00
C LEU A 63 5.41 18.01 -18.13
N ARG A 64 5.44 18.57 -19.34
CA ARG A 64 5.11 19.99 -19.57
C ARG A 64 3.71 20.31 -19.09
N GLU A 65 2.73 19.46 -19.41
CA GLU A 65 1.36 19.66 -18.96
C GLU A 65 1.24 19.49 -17.43
N LEU A 66 1.93 18.51 -16.84
CA LEU A 66 1.95 18.35 -15.38
C LEU A 66 2.56 19.57 -14.67
N PHE A 67 3.66 20.12 -15.20
CA PHE A 67 4.30 21.30 -14.61
C PHE A 67 3.41 22.55 -14.70
N LYS A 68 2.65 22.70 -15.77
CA LYS A 68 1.66 23.80 -15.89
C LYS A 68 0.60 23.76 -14.78
N LEU A 69 0.16 22.56 -14.35
CA LEU A 69 -0.79 22.43 -13.22
C LEU A 69 -0.28 23.01 -11.90
N PHE A 70 1.03 23.21 -11.78
CA PHE A 70 1.69 23.75 -10.60
C PHE A 70 2.31 25.12 -10.85
N ASP A 71 1.83 25.83 -11.90
CA ASP A 71 2.36 27.14 -12.32
C ASP A 71 3.87 27.15 -12.55
N ARG A 72 4.39 26.02 -13.03
CA ARG A 72 5.82 25.84 -13.29
C ARG A 72 6.10 25.59 -14.77
N LYS A 73 7.18 26.13 -15.26
CA LYS A 73 7.68 25.90 -16.63
C LYS A 73 8.79 24.89 -16.60
N VAL A 74 8.66 23.82 -17.36
CA VAL A 74 9.71 22.78 -17.48
C VAL A 74 11.02 23.39 -17.96
N GLU A 75 10.96 24.36 -18.87
CA GLU A 75 12.11 25.03 -19.46
C GLU A 75 12.98 25.77 -18.44
N LYS A 76 12.38 26.24 -17.34
CA LYS A 76 13.14 26.88 -16.25
C LYS A 76 14.10 25.91 -15.56
N TYR A 77 13.75 24.63 -15.52
CA TYR A 77 14.52 23.60 -14.81
C TYR A 77 15.34 22.74 -15.76
N PHE A 78 14.98 22.74 -17.03
CA PHE A 78 15.60 21.93 -18.08
C PHE A 78 15.77 22.80 -19.33
N PRO A 79 16.68 23.79 -19.29
CA PRO A 79 16.91 24.61 -20.45
C PRO A 79 17.43 23.74 -21.59
N CYS A 80 16.68 23.67 -22.64
CA CYS A 80 17.07 23.01 -23.87
C CYS A 80 16.86 23.98 -25.02
N ASP A 81 17.95 24.39 -25.66
CA ASP A 81 17.93 25.38 -26.73
C ASP A 81 17.27 24.86 -28.01
N ARG A 82 16.82 23.61 -28.04
CA ARG A 82 16.36 22.91 -29.26
C ARG A 82 14.96 22.31 -29.14
N HIS A 83 14.06 22.94 -28.37
CA HIS A 83 12.70 22.41 -28.12
C HIS A 83 11.79 22.24 -29.35
N ASN A 84 12.21 22.68 -30.52
CA ASN A 84 11.46 22.48 -31.77
C ASN A 84 11.80 21.20 -32.50
N ASN A 85 12.78 20.42 -32.05
CA ASN A 85 13.19 19.16 -32.66
C ASN A 85 12.81 17.97 -31.77
N GLU A 86 12.21 16.95 -32.35
CA GLU A 86 11.72 15.73 -31.71
C GLU A 86 12.84 14.91 -30.99
N HIS A 87 14.10 15.17 -31.29
CA HIS A 87 15.28 14.52 -30.73
C HIS A 87 16.25 15.49 -30.12
N CYS A 88 16.01 15.90 -28.89
CA CYS A 88 17.05 16.61 -28.15
C CYS A 88 17.71 15.68 -27.11
N GLY A 89 19.00 15.87 -26.87
CA GLY A 89 19.77 15.01 -25.95
C GLY A 89 19.23 15.01 -24.50
N PHE A 90 18.42 16.02 -24.14
CA PHE A 90 17.69 16.01 -22.85
C PHE A 90 16.49 15.06 -22.88
N CYS A 91 15.69 15.08 -23.95
CA CYS A 91 14.55 14.16 -24.10
C CYS A 91 15.03 12.71 -24.10
N ASP A 92 16.15 12.42 -24.77
CA ASP A 92 16.78 11.11 -24.78
C ASP A 92 17.34 10.74 -23.40
N LYS A 93 17.92 11.69 -22.68
CA LYS A 93 18.43 11.48 -21.32
C LYS A 93 17.28 11.23 -20.35
N PHE A 94 16.17 11.98 -20.44
CA PHE A 94 15.00 11.76 -19.60
C PHE A 94 14.35 10.41 -19.88
N ALA A 95 14.28 9.99 -21.13
CA ALA A 95 13.73 8.67 -21.50
C ALA A 95 14.51 7.50 -20.87
N ARG A 96 15.78 7.74 -20.49
CA ARG A 96 16.68 6.73 -19.90
C ARG A 96 16.93 6.89 -18.41
N THR A 97 16.66 8.07 -17.84
CA THR A 97 17.02 8.39 -16.46
C THR A 97 15.82 9.01 -15.73
N PRO A 98 15.44 8.48 -14.56
CA PRO A 98 14.42 9.11 -13.74
C PRO A 98 14.81 10.51 -13.31
N LEU A 99 13.83 11.44 -13.30
CA LEU A 99 14.02 12.77 -12.70
C LEU A 99 13.59 12.74 -11.24
N TRP A 100 14.38 13.39 -10.39
CA TRP A 100 14.06 13.60 -8.99
C TRP A 100 12.99 14.69 -8.85
N GLY A 101 11.87 14.36 -8.23
CA GLY A 101 10.68 15.21 -8.21
C GLY A 101 10.63 16.21 -7.06
N ASP A 102 11.26 15.94 -5.93
CA ASP A 102 11.22 16.77 -4.72
C ASP A 102 11.60 18.24 -4.95
N TYR A 103 12.55 18.45 -5.82
CA TYR A 103 13.00 19.78 -6.21
C TYR A 103 11.94 20.55 -7.01
N TYR A 104 11.04 19.83 -7.70
CA TYR A 104 10.09 20.39 -8.66
C TYR A 104 8.65 20.40 -8.18
N MET A 105 8.22 19.32 -7.52
CA MET A 105 6.85 19.15 -7.03
C MET A 105 6.85 18.52 -5.65
N PRO A 106 6.39 19.24 -4.61
CA PRO A 106 6.35 18.70 -3.25
C PRO A 106 5.62 17.36 -3.17
N GLY A 107 6.27 16.38 -2.53
CA GLY A 107 5.72 15.04 -2.33
C GLY A 107 5.91 14.06 -3.48
N VAL A 108 6.34 14.52 -4.67
CA VAL A 108 6.77 13.63 -5.77
C VAL A 108 8.26 13.38 -5.64
N GLU A 109 8.65 12.14 -5.41
CA GLU A 109 10.07 11.79 -5.30
C GLU A 109 10.74 11.64 -6.67
N ARG A 110 10.04 10.99 -7.62
CA ARG A 110 10.61 10.75 -8.96
C ARG A 110 9.54 10.76 -10.05
N PHE A 111 9.95 11.21 -11.23
CA PHE A 111 9.27 11.05 -12.50
C PHE A 111 10.03 10.00 -13.32
N VAL A 112 9.37 8.93 -13.72
CA VAL A 112 10.01 7.84 -14.48
C VAL A 112 9.26 7.65 -15.79
N PRO A 113 9.94 7.81 -16.95
CA PRO A 113 9.35 7.50 -18.24
C PRO A 113 8.89 6.04 -18.28
N HIS A 114 7.70 5.81 -18.79
CA HIS A 114 7.12 4.49 -18.88
C HIS A 114 6.28 4.37 -20.14
N SER A 115 6.10 3.16 -20.63
CA SER A 115 5.20 2.89 -21.76
C SER A 115 4.21 1.81 -21.34
N SER A 116 2.92 2.12 -21.46
CA SER A 116 1.83 1.24 -21.04
C SER A 116 0.96 0.88 -22.23
N VAL A 117 0.39 -0.33 -22.22
CA VAL A 117 -0.70 -0.67 -23.12
C VAL A 117 -1.99 -0.01 -22.60
N ASN A 118 -2.71 0.67 -23.48
CA ASN A 118 -4.00 1.24 -23.11
C ASN A 118 -5.03 0.12 -22.99
N LEU A 119 -5.72 0.04 -21.86
CA LEU A 119 -6.76 -0.97 -21.63
C LEU A 119 -8.09 -0.64 -22.32
N TRP A 120 -8.27 0.60 -22.78
CA TRP A 120 -9.50 1.04 -23.43
C TRP A 120 -9.42 0.89 -24.95
N GLY A 121 -10.38 0.18 -25.51
CA GLY A 121 -10.47 -0.05 -26.92
C GLY A 121 -9.51 -1.12 -27.44
N PHE A 122 -9.72 -1.53 -28.69
CA PHE A 122 -8.85 -2.45 -29.38
C PHE A 122 -7.67 -1.65 -30.00
N ASN A 123 -6.50 -1.78 -29.40
CA ASN A 123 -5.32 -0.97 -29.76
C ASN A 123 -4.15 -1.78 -30.31
N ASN A 124 -4.37 -3.06 -30.67
CA ASN A 124 -3.33 -3.97 -31.19
C ASN A 124 -2.05 -4.01 -30.34
N GLU A 125 -2.18 -3.92 -29.01
CA GLU A 125 -1.07 -3.87 -28.04
C GLU A 125 -0.12 -2.65 -28.21
N ASN A 126 -0.56 -1.62 -28.91
CA ASN A 126 0.23 -0.41 -29.07
C ASN A 126 0.48 0.24 -27.69
N LYS A 127 1.75 0.47 -27.42
CA LYS A 127 2.17 1.16 -26.20
C LYS A 127 2.03 2.66 -26.35
N ILE A 128 1.43 3.27 -25.33
CA ILE A 128 1.34 4.72 -25.20
C ILE A 128 2.39 5.22 -24.21
N PRO A 129 2.96 6.40 -24.42
CA PRO A 129 3.86 7.01 -23.46
C PRO A 129 3.09 7.40 -22.19
N THR A 130 3.64 7.05 -21.04
CA THR A 130 3.14 7.43 -19.73
C THR A 130 4.31 7.86 -18.84
N VAL A 131 4.02 8.62 -17.81
CA VAL A 131 5.00 8.96 -16.77
C VAL A 131 4.57 8.31 -15.47
N LYS A 132 5.42 7.48 -14.89
CA LYS A 132 5.24 6.95 -13.54
C LYS A 132 5.64 8.03 -12.54
N LEU A 133 4.69 8.43 -11.70
CA LEU A 133 4.91 9.34 -10.59
C LEU A 133 5.12 8.52 -9.33
N VAL A 134 6.29 8.64 -8.73
CA VAL A 134 6.66 7.97 -7.49
C VAL A 134 6.60 8.99 -6.35
N PHE A 135 5.89 8.66 -5.28
CA PHE A 135 5.63 9.56 -4.16
C PHE A 135 6.38 9.14 -2.90
N LYS A 136 6.67 10.11 -2.03
CA LYS A 136 7.27 9.85 -0.73
C LYS A 136 6.36 8.98 0.15
N ASN A 137 5.08 9.31 0.19
CA ASN A 137 4.10 8.66 1.04
C ASN A 137 2.70 8.65 0.41
N SER A 138 1.74 7.97 1.04
CA SER A 138 0.39 7.82 0.52
C SER A 138 -0.42 9.12 0.57
N LYS A 139 -0.16 9.96 1.57
CA LYS A 139 -0.79 11.29 1.69
C LYS A 139 -0.43 12.19 0.51
N SER A 140 0.86 12.25 0.16
CA SER A 140 1.35 13.00 -1.00
C SER A 140 0.75 12.46 -2.31
N MET A 141 0.67 11.14 -2.47
CA MET A 141 0.05 10.51 -3.63
C MET A 141 -1.43 10.89 -3.76
N ARG A 142 -2.20 10.80 -2.67
CA ARG A 142 -3.62 11.16 -2.65
C ARG A 142 -3.85 12.65 -2.91
N SER A 143 -3.05 13.52 -2.28
CA SER A 143 -3.11 14.97 -2.48
C SER A 143 -2.84 15.34 -3.93
N PHE A 144 -1.79 14.77 -4.52
CA PHE A 144 -1.44 15.02 -5.92
C PHE A 144 -2.56 14.54 -6.87
N ARG A 145 -3.07 13.32 -6.65
CA ARG A 145 -4.19 12.78 -7.42
C ARG A 145 -5.42 13.71 -7.36
N SER A 146 -5.76 14.19 -6.16
CA SER A 146 -6.89 15.10 -5.97
C SER A 146 -6.66 16.42 -6.70
N LYS A 147 -5.47 16.99 -6.62
CA LYS A 147 -5.12 18.22 -7.33
C LYS A 147 -5.32 18.08 -8.84
N ILE A 148 -4.88 16.96 -9.42
CA ILE A 148 -5.09 16.71 -10.84
C ILE A 148 -6.59 16.56 -11.14
N ARG A 149 -7.36 15.82 -10.34
CA ARG A 149 -8.78 15.54 -10.58
C ARG A 149 -9.66 16.77 -10.48
N PHE A 150 -9.35 17.69 -9.59
CA PHE A 150 -10.16 18.89 -9.35
C PHE A 150 -9.71 20.10 -10.17
N HIS A 151 -8.69 19.98 -11.00
CA HIS A 151 -8.30 21.05 -11.90
C HIS A 151 -9.24 21.11 -13.11
N GLN A 152 -9.72 22.30 -13.48
CA GLN A 152 -10.74 22.48 -14.53
C GLN A 152 -10.36 21.90 -15.91
N ASP A 153 -9.06 21.85 -16.24
CA ASP A 153 -8.56 21.31 -17.51
C ASP A 153 -8.17 19.84 -17.44
N TYR A 154 -8.29 19.21 -16.26
CA TYR A 154 -7.82 17.86 -16.06
C TYR A 154 -8.57 16.84 -16.92
N GLU A 155 -9.90 16.86 -16.87
CA GLU A 155 -10.72 15.91 -17.62
C GLU A 155 -10.48 15.95 -19.13
N LYS A 156 -9.98 17.09 -19.62
CA LYS A 156 -9.67 17.30 -21.04
C LYS A 156 -8.27 16.82 -21.43
N ASN A 157 -7.31 16.87 -20.49
CA ASN A 157 -5.89 16.73 -20.83
C ASN A 157 -5.24 15.45 -20.31
N PHE A 158 -5.62 14.95 -19.12
CA PHE A 158 -4.90 13.84 -18.48
C PHE A 158 -5.71 12.54 -18.39
N GLN A 159 -5.00 11.43 -18.47
CA GLN A 159 -5.47 10.11 -18.11
C GLN A 159 -4.62 9.57 -16.97
N LEU A 160 -5.27 9.17 -15.87
CA LEU A 160 -4.60 8.54 -14.73
C LEU A 160 -4.84 7.04 -14.79
N PHE A 161 -3.75 6.29 -14.63
CA PHE A 161 -3.80 4.83 -14.56
C PHE A 161 -3.38 4.39 -13.15
N GLU A 162 -4.19 3.48 -12.59
CA GLU A 162 -3.93 2.85 -11.30
C GLU A 162 -3.76 3.83 -10.12
N SER A 163 -4.30 5.04 -10.26
CA SER A 163 -4.19 6.10 -9.26
C SER A 163 -5.06 5.89 -8.02
N ASN A 164 -6.03 4.98 -8.10
CA ASN A 164 -6.94 4.61 -7.01
C ASN A 164 -6.56 3.27 -6.36
N LEU A 165 -5.50 2.64 -6.81
CA LEU A 165 -5.04 1.38 -6.23
C LEU A 165 -4.38 1.64 -4.88
N ASP A 166 -4.82 0.87 -3.88
CA ASP A 166 -4.21 0.90 -2.55
C ASP A 166 -2.74 0.48 -2.62
N PRO A 167 -1.82 1.20 -1.93
CA PRO A 167 -0.40 0.85 -1.94
C PRO A 167 -0.10 -0.57 -1.46
N ILE A 168 -0.87 -1.12 -0.51
CA ILE A 168 -0.69 -2.50 -0.03
C ILE A 168 -1.04 -3.50 -1.12
N LEU A 169 -2.19 -3.31 -1.80
CA LEU A 169 -2.57 -4.16 -2.93
C LEU A 169 -1.52 -4.09 -4.04
N ARG A 170 -0.93 -2.92 -4.25
CA ARG A 170 0.17 -2.75 -5.20
C ARG A 170 1.41 -3.54 -4.78
N VAL A 171 1.78 -3.50 -3.50
CA VAL A 171 2.90 -4.29 -2.97
C VAL A 171 2.66 -5.78 -3.19
N MET A 172 1.49 -6.29 -2.84
CA MET A 172 1.11 -7.70 -3.07
C MET A 172 1.24 -8.07 -4.55
N HIS A 173 0.74 -7.23 -5.45
CA HIS A 173 0.82 -7.46 -6.88
C HIS A 173 2.28 -7.52 -7.38
N VAL A 174 3.12 -6.54 -7.04
CA VAL A 174 4.49 -6.47 -7.54
C VAL A 174 5.43 -7.48 -6.89
N SER A 175 5.15 -7.90 -5.65
CA SER A 175 5.88 -8.94 -4.94
C SER A 175 5.36 -10.35 -5.22
N LYS A 176 4.19 -10.46 -5.89
CA LYS A 176 3.45 -11.71 -6.11
C LYS A 176 3.03 -12.42 -4.81
N CYS A 177 2.97 -11.69 -3.71
CA CYS A 177 2.52 -12.21 -2.42
C CYS A 177 0.99 -12.19 -2.34
N SER A 178 0.41 -13.23 -1.77
CA SER A 178 -1.01 -13.28 -1.41
C SER A 178 -1.26 -12.53 -0.10
N SER A 179 -2.52 -12.15 0.15
CA SER A 179 -2.92 -11.55 1.43
C SER A 179 -2.68 -12.48 2.61
N THR A 180 -2.89 -13.79 2.39
CA THR A 180 -2.71 -14.85 3.39
C THR A 180 -1.92 -16.00 2.77
N GLY A 181 -0.63 -15.85 2.62
CA GLY A 181 0.22 -16.86 2.00
C GLY A 181 1.53 -17.03 2.76
N TRP A 182 2.20 -18.13 2.50
CA TRP A 182 3.54 -18.33 3.02
C TRP A 182 4.55 -17.50 2.26
N ILE A 183 5.40 -16.80 3.00
CA ILE A 183 6.51 -16.03 2.45
C ILE A 183 7.80 -16.37 3.15
N LYS A 184 8.88 -16.22 2.42
CA LYS A 184 10.26 -16.35 2.93
C LYS A 184 10.94 -14.99 2.84
N VAL A 185 11.64 -14.62 3.91
CA VAL A 185 12.43 -13.39 4.00
C VAL A 185 13.80 -13.66 4.58
N PRO A 186 14.84 -12.91 4.20
CA PRO A 186 16.13 -12.98 4.90
C PRO A 186 15.96 -12.50 6.34
N TYR A 187 16.60 -13.21 7.27
CA TYR A 187 16.55 -12.87 8.69
C TYR A 187 17.67 -11.90 9.04
N PHE A 188 17.27 -10.72 9.48
CA PHE A 188 18.16 -9.75 10.12
C PHE A 188 17.54 -9.37 11.46
N LEU A 189 18.31 -9.45 12.53
CA LEU A 189 17.87 -8.92 13.82
C LEU A 189 17.68 -7.41 13.70
N THR A 190 16.48 -6.95 13.96
CA THR A 190 16.23 -5.51 14.14
C THR A 190 16.78 -5.06 15.49
N THR A 191 17.43 -3.93 15.50
CA THR A 191 17.95 -3.32 16.73
C THR A 191 16.83 -2.64 17.54
N GLU A 192 15.72 -2.29 16.89
CA GLU A 192 14.60 -1.61 17.50
C GLU A 192 13.28 -2.28 17.10
N LYS A 193 12.50 -2.69 18.11
CA LYS A 193 11.16 -3.29 17.90
C LYS A 193 10.08 -2.23 17.91
N HIS A 194 9.20 -2.30 16.92
CA HIS A 194 8.01 -1.44 16.78
C HIS A 194 6.72 -2.19 17.09
N THR A 195 6.78 -3.52 17.28
CA THR A 195 5.62 -4.37 17.51
C THR A 195 5.83 -5.30 18.70
N ASN A 196 4.75 -5.94 19.16
CA ASN A 196 4.79 -6.97 20.18
C ASN A 196 5.00 -8.39 19.62
N CYS A 197 5.37 -8.53 18.35
CA CYS A 197 5.65 -9.83 17.75
C CYS A 197 6.91 -10.46 18.34
N ASP A 198 6.94 -11.80 18.37
CA ASP A 198 8.12 -12.56 18.82
C ASP A 198 9.32 -12.29 17.91
N ILE A 199 9.04 -12.21 16.61
CA ILE A 199 10.02 -11.92 15.56
C ILE A 199 9.62 -10.64 14.85
N GLU A 200 10.58 -9.73 14.70
CA GLU A 200 10.42 -8.53 13.91
C GLU A 200 11.62 -8.35 12.98
N ILE A 201 11.33 -8.09 11.71
CA ILE A 201 12.34 -7.98 10.64
C ILE A 201 12.09 -6.70 9.85
N GLU A 202 13.12 -5.87 9.75
CA GLU A 202 13.12 -4.74 8.85
C GLU A 202 13.85 -5.09 7.55
N LEU A 203 13.12 -5.01 6.42
CA LEU A 203 13.69 -5.20 5.09
C LEU A 203 13.97 -3.84 4.44
N GLN A 204 14.91 -3.82 3.50
CA GLN A 204 15.22 -2.63 2.73
C GLN A 204 14.14 -2.30 1.70
N ASN A 205 13.47 -3.33 1.18
CA ASN A 205 12.39 -3.17 0.20
C ASN A 205 11.58 -4.47 0.02
N TYR A 206 10.47 -4.39 -0.72
CA TYR A 206 9.58 -5.52 -0.99
C TYR A 206 10.20 -6.64 -1.86
N LYS A 207 11.33 -6.39 -2.53
CA LYS A 207 11.97 -7.39 -3.39
C LYS A 207 12.62 -8.54 -2.60
N ASP A 208 12.80 -8.33 -1.30
CA ASP A 208 13.30 -9.34 -0.39
C ASP A 208 12.21 -10.34 0.05
N LEU A 209 10.94 -10.06 -0.31
CA LEU A 209 9.84 -10.99 -0.10
C LEU A 209 9.87 -12.08 -1.17
N THR A 210 9.85 -13.33 -0.76
CA THR A 210 9.74 -14.48 -1.67
C THR A 210 8.47 -15.27 -1.33
N PRO A 211 7.42 -15.25 -2.17
CA PRO A 211 6.24 -16.07 -1.97
C PRO A 211 6.60 -17.56 -2.08
N LEU A 212 5.96 -18.38 -1.28
CA LEU A 212 6.13 -19.83 -1.26
C LEU A 212 4.83 -20.50 -1.68
N ASP A 213 4.94 -21.55 -2.49
CA ASP A 213 3.80 -22.41 -2.84
C ASP A 213 3.62 -23.49 -1.75
N ARG A 214 2.98 -23.06 -0.65
CA ARG A 214 2.63 -23.93 0.49
C ARG A 214 1.12 -23.83 0.74
N GLN A 215 0.48 -24.98 1.00
CA GLN A 215 -0.97 -25.08 1.24
C GLN A 215 -1.32 -25.35 2.71
N ASP A 216 -0.34 -25.68 3.52
CA ASP A 216 -0.51 -25.88 4.95
C ASP A 216 -0.81 -24.54 5.66
N ILE A 217 -1.48 -24.63 6.79
CA ILE A 217 -1.88 -23.46 7.58
C ILE A 217 -1.02 -23.41 8.85
N ALA A 218 -0.41 -22.27 9.10
CA ALA A 218 0.34 -22.00 10.30
C ALA A 218 -0.55 -22.17 11.56
N PRO A 219 0.02 -22.49 12.74
CA PRO A 219 -0.76 -22.70 13.94
C PRO A 219 -1.31 -21.38 14.51
N PHE A 220 -2.26 -20.78 13.77
CA PHE A 220 -2.93 -19.57 14.21
C PHE A 220 -3.78 -19.82 15.45
N ARG A 221 -3.89 -18.77 16.25
CA ARG A 221 -4.80 -18.73 17.39
C ARG A 221 -5.94 -17.79 17.06
N THR A 222 -7.16 -18.33 17.05
CA THR A 222 -8.38 -17.57 16.80
C THR A 222 -9.03 -17.22 18.11
N GLY A 223 -9.37 -15.97 18.31
CA GLY A 223 -10.20 -15.48 19.40
C GLY A 223 -11.48 -14.86 18.83
N SER A 224 -12.63 -15.23 19.36
CA SER A 224 -13.90 -14.55 19.09
C SER A 224 -14.45 -13.99 20.39
N PHE A 225 -15.02 -12.83 20.34
CA PHE A 225 -15.73 -12.26 21.49
C PHE A 225 -17.02 -11.62 21.05
N ASP A 226 -17.97 -11.63 21.97
CA ASP A 226 -19.25 -10.98 21.82
C ASP A 226 -19.61 -10.28 23.12
N ILE A 227 -20.34 -9.18 23.03
CA ILE A 227 -20.74 -8.38 24.19
C ILE A 227 -22.25 -8.23 24.22
N GLU A 228 -22.84 -8.43 25.41
CA GLU A 228 -24.22 -8.16 25.66
C GLU A 228 -24.36 -6.85 26.42
N CYS A 229 -25.18 -5.96 25.88
CA CYS A 229 -25.38 -4.63 26.42
C CYS A 229 -26.85 -4.40 26.77
N PHE A 230 -27.08 -3.66 27.84
CA PHE A 230 -28.39 -3.13 28.23
C PHE A 230 -28.48 -1.65 27.87
N SER A 231 -29.63 -1.25 27.34
CA SER A 231 -29.96 0.16 27.15
C SER A 231 -31.32 0.44 27.75
N GLU A 232 -31.39 1.39 28.67
CA GLU A 232 -32.62 1.78 29.35
C GLU A 232 -33.69 2.30 28.38
N THR A 233 -33.28 2.92 27.30
CA THR A 233 -34.18 3.50 26.29
C THR A 233 -34.69 2.50 25.26
N GLY A 234 -34.19 1.27 25.26
CA GLY A 234 -34.46 0.27 24.22
C GLY A 234 -33.84 0.59 22.85
N ALA A 235 -33.08 1.67 22.74
CA ALA A 235 -32.32 2.00 21.55
C ALA A 235 -30.98 1.21 21.50
N PHE A 236 -30.29 1.25 20.36
CA PHE A 236 -28.98 0.61 20.27
C PHE A 236 -27.98 1.27 21.26
N PRO A 237 -27.32 0.48 22.10
CA PRO A 237 -26.42 0.99 23.15
C PRO A 237 -25.28 1.85 22.57
N LYS A 238 -24.91 2.91 23.27
CA LYS A 238 -23.85 3.83 22.89
C LYS A 238 -22.83 3.96 24.02
N SER A 239 -21.55 3.81 23.70
CA SER A 239 -20.43 3.96 24.66
C SER A 239 -20.33 5.34 25.32
N THR A 240 -20.98 6.35 24.74
CA THR A 240 -21.05 7.72 25.29
C THR A 240 -22.17 7.92 26.31
N ASN A 241 -23.10 6.98 26.39
CA ASN A 241 -24.20 7.00 27.38
C ASN A 241 -23.79 6.18 28.60
N LYS A 242 -23.79 6.78 29.78
CA LYS A 242 -23.38 6.10 31.01
C LYS A 242 -24.40 5.07 31.52
N GLU A 243 -25.63 5.17 31.09
CA GLU A 243 -26.71 4.23 31.42
C GLU A 243 -26.74 2.99 30.51
N ASP A 244 -25.99 3.02 29.41
CA ASP A 244 -25.83 1.87 28.54
C ASP A 244 -24.66 1.01 29.06
N LEU A 245 -24.97 -0.15 29.61
CA LEU A 245 -24.01 -0.99 30.31
C LEU A 245 -23.72 -2.27 29.55
N VAL A 246 -22.45 -2.67 29.49
CA VAL A 246 -22.07 -4.03 29.11
C VAL A 246 -22.25 -4.92 30.34
N PHE A 247 -23.12 -5.92 30.25
CA PHE A 247 -23.37 -6.80 31.40
C PHE A 247 -22.82 -8.23 31.22
N GLN A 248 -22.50 -8.62 29.98
CA GLN A 248 -21.91 -9.92 29.71
C GLN A 248 -20.91 -9.82 28.54
N ILE A 249 -19.81 -10.56 28.62
CA ILE A 249 -18.85 -10.76 27.54
C ILE A 249 -18.60 -12.25 27.39
N GLY A 250 -18.88 -12.78 26.19
CA GLY A 250 -18.53 -14.14 25.79
C GLY A 250 -17.19 -14.15 25.06
N LEU A 251 -16.29 -15.02 25.44
CA LEU A 251 -15.00 -15.22 24.76
C LEU A 251 -14.84 -16.68 24.35
N THR A 252 -14.39 -16.91 23.13
CA THR A 252 -13.92 -18.23 22.69
C THR A 252 -12.51 -18.12 22.15
N ARG A 253 -11.71 -19.16 22.37
CA ARG A 253 -10.36 -19.28 21.81
C ARG A 253 -10.16 -20.68 21.26
N GLN A 254 -9.59 -20.75 20.07
CA GLN A 254 -9.21 -22.00 19.41
C GLN A 254 -7.82 -21.86 18.77
N ASP A 255 -6.97 -22.86 19.00
CA ASP A 255 -5.70 -22.96 18.29
C ASP A 255 -5.91 -23.86 17.04
N TYR A 256 -5.55 -23.38 15.86
CA TYR A 256 -5.72 -24.13 14.61
C TYR A 256 -5.06 -25.51 14.67
N GLY A 257 -5.76 -26.53 14.20
CA GLY A 257 -5.31 -27.91 14.24
C GLY A 257 -5.50 -28.61 15.60
N ARG A 258 -6.05 -27.92 16.61
CA ARG A 258 -6.40 -28.49 17.91
C ARG A 258 -7.90 -28.53 18.09
N PRO A 259 -8.47 -29.64 18.61
CA PRO A 259 -9.93 -29.75 18.82
C PRO A 259 -10.43 -28.94 20.01
N GLU A 260 -9.54 -28.59 20.96
CA GLU A 260 -9.91 -27.91 22.19
C GLU A 260 -10.40 -26.49 21.93
N LEU A 261 -11.60 -26.17 22.37
CA LEU A 261 -12.19 -24.83 22.36
C LEU A 261 -12.31 -24.33 23.79
N MET A 262 -11.53 -23.31 24.13
CA MET A 262 -11.71 -22.61 25.40
C MET A 262 -12.87 -21.63 25.28
N LYS A 263 -13.79 -21.68 26.26
CA LYS A 263 -14.92 -20.73 26.38
C LYS A 263 -14.83 -20.03 27.73
N VAL A 264 -15.02 -18.73 27.74
CA VAL A 264 -15.02 -17.89 28.94
C VAL A 264 -16.22 -16.95 28.85
N GLY A 265 -17.03 -16.94 29.90
CA GLY A 265 -18.08 -15.96 30.11
C GLY A 265 -17.71 -15.02 31.25
N LEU A 266 -17.75 -13.74 31.01
CA LEU A 266 -17.62 -12.71 32.04
C LEU A 266 -18.99 -12.06 32.22
N SER A 267 -19.48 -11.94 33.45
CA SER A 267 -20.73 -11.26 33.77
C SER A 267 -20.56 -10.31 34.96
N VAL A 268 -21.32 -9.22 34.94
CA VAL A 268 -21.28 -8.20 36.00
C VAL A 268 -21.98 -8.72 37.29
N ALA A 269 -22.91 -9.67 37.15
CA ALA A 269 -23.63 -10.29 38.24
C ALA A 269 -23.71 -11.81 38.05
N PRO A 270 -23.95 -12.60 39.13
CA PRO A 270 -24.13 -14.04 39.03
C PRO A 270 -25.30 -14.35 38.05
N CYS A 271 -25.00 -15.17 37.07
CA CYS A 271 -26.02 -15.71 36.17
C CYS A 271 -26.71 -16.92 36.85
N GLN A 272 -28.01 -17.04 36.67
CA GLN A 272 -28.68 -18.29 37.05
C GLN A 272 -28.20 -19.42 36.13
N GLU A 273 -27.90 -20.58 36.74
CA GLU A 273 -27.61 -21.78 35.94
C GLU A 273 -28.85 -22.12 35.09
N SER A 274 -28.68 -22.13 33.77
CA SER A 274 -29.69 -22.67 32.88
C SER A 274 -29.75 -24.17 33.08
N GLN A 275 -30.88 -24.68 33.52
CA GLN A 275 -31.16 -26.11 33.58
C GLN A 275 -31.14 -26.76 32.19
#